data_60a1f9e1aff1085847016c083b878041
#
_entry.id   60a1f9e1aff1085847016c083b878041
#
_cell.length_a   1.000
_cell.length_b   1.000
_cell.length_c   1.000
_cell.angle_alpha   90.00
_cell.angle_beta   90.00
_cell.angle_gamma   90.00
#
_symmetry.space_group_name_H-M   'P 1'
#
loop_
_entity.id
_entity.type
_entity.pdbx_description
1 polymer ?
#
loop_
_entity_poly.entity_id
_entity_poly.type
_entity_poly.pdbx_seq_one_letter_code
_entity_poly.pdbx_strand_id
1 'polypeptide(L)'
;FWTLVLGAGLLNTITTMSQLFATYVQFLGHEGWEGQALVALLLLSGTLEAFASAGQGGGKVLIGFIESRSVLIAQIIGYAGGVIGLCMMWWLPKLFGEAGIWPMFCGGLFYGLAYACSTAMLPFIVREVFGGRDFDKIYSWMIMIFNGIGALGATGWALVSETFGWDGFFIGGIIVLTITFGLLGYTWIAGDKARRKTWFKSDAELTAE
;
A
#
# COMPACT_ATOMS: atom_id res chain seq x y z
N PHE A 1 -1.92 -19.73 0.74
CA PHE A 1 -0.82 -19.26 -0.10
C PHE A 1 -1.32 -18.29 -1.17
N TRP A 2 -2.26 -18.69 -2.03
CA TRP A 2 -2.71 -17.85 -3.16
C TRP A 2 -3.31 -16.51 -2.75
N THR A 3 -4.04 -16.46 -1.63
CA THR A 3 -4.58 -15.19 -1.09
C THR A 3 -3.47 -14.23 -0.68
N LEU A 4 -2.37 -14.75 -0.09
CA LEU A 4 -1.19 -13.95 0.23
C LEU A 4 -0.52 -13.41 -1.04
N VAL A 5 -0.31 -14.28 -2.04
CA VAL A 5 0.36 -13.91 -3.29
C VAL A 5 -0.43 -12.86 -4.06
N LEU A 6 -1.75 -13.05 -4.18
CA LEU A 6 -2.62 -12.06 -4.82
C LEU A 6 -2.67 -10.75 -4.04
N GLY A 7 -2.83 -10.81 -2.71
CA GLY A 7 -2.81 -9.62 -1.87
C GLY A 7 -1.49 -8.87 -1.96
N ALA A 8 -0.35 -9.59 -1.95
CA ALA A 8 0.96 -8.99 -2.13
C ALA A 8 1.11 -8.33 -3.51
N GLY A 9 0.72 -9.02 -4.58
CA GLY A 9 0.76 -8.48 -5.93
C GLY A 9 -0.08 -7.22 -6.09
N LEU A 10 -1.33 -7.23 -5.59
CA LEU A 10 -2.19 -6.05 -5.58
C LEU A 10 -1.59 -4.91 -4.73
N LEU A 11 -0.95 -5.23 -3.61
CA LEU A 11 -0.26 -4.21 -2.81
C LEU A 11 0.85 -3.54 -3.61
N ASN A 12 1.57 -4.29 -4.45
CA ASN A 12 2.58 -3.72 -5.33
C ASN A 12 1.97 -2.81 -6.40
N THR A 13 0.80 -3.13 -6.95
CA THR A 13 0.13 -2.20 -7.87
C THR A 13 -0.25 -0.89 -7.18
N ILE A 14 -0.62 -0.91 -5.91
CA ILE A 14 -0.85 0.31 -5.13
C ILE A 14 0.47 1.11 -5.01
N THR A 15 1.59 0.46 -4.73
CA THR A 15 2.87 1.19 -4.61
C THR A 15 3.25 1.88 -5.93
N THR A 16 2.94 1.27 -7.08
CA THR A 16 3.24 1.86 -8.40
C THR A 16 2.36 3.06 -8.76
N MET A 17 1.24 3.32 -8.05
CA MET A 17 0.46 4.55 -8.22
C MET A 17 1.30 5.80 -7.99
N SER A 18 2.27 5.75 -7.07
CA SER A 18 3.11 6.90 -6.74
C SER A 18 3.88 7.45 -7.95
N GLN A 19 4.20 6.60 -8.92
CA GLN A 19 4.88 6.99 -10.16
C GLN A 19 4.07 7.99 -11.01
N LEU A 20 2.74 8.04 -10.83
CA LEU A 20 1.85 8.96 -11.54
C LEU A 20 1.52 10.22 -10.72
N PHE A 21 1.99 10.32 -9.48
CA PHE A 21 1.71 11.49 -8.63
C PHE A 21 2.27 12.78 -9.20
N ALA A 22 3.46 12.74 -9.80
CA ALA A 22 4.03 13.90 -10.48
C ALA A 22 3.15 14.36 -11.65
N THR A 23 2.63 13.41 -12.44
CA THR A 23 1.70 13.70 -13.56
C THR A 23 0.38 14.25 -13.07
N TYR A 24 -0.14 13.74 -11.94
CA TYR A 24 -1.36 14.28 -11.33
C TYR A 24 -1.18 15.73 -10.87
N VAL A 25 -0.06 16.05 -10.22
CA VAL A 25 0.23 17.42 -9.79
C VAL A 25 0.35 18.36 -11.00
N GLN A 26 0.98 17.91 -12.09
CA GLN A 26 1.05 18.67 -13.34
C GLN A 26 -0.35 18.90 -13.95
N PHE A 27 -1.21 17.88 -13.94
CA PHE A 27 -2.59 17.98 -14.41
C PHE A 27 -3.37 19.05 -13.63
N LEU A 28 -3.28 19.07 -12.31
CA LEU A 28 -3.91 20.09 -11.48
C LEU A 28 -3.46 21.51 -11.86
N GLY A 29 -2.19 21.67 -12.24
CA GLY A 29 -1.65 22.96 -12.69
C GLY A 29 -2.17 23.43 -14.03
N HIS A 30 -2.68 22.56 -14.89
CA HIS A 30 -3.24 22.93 -16.20
C HIS A 30 -4.73 23.32 -16.12
N GLU A 31 -5.43 22.93 -15.08
CA GLU A 31 -6.88 23.18 -14.90
C GLU A 31 -7.21 24.58 -14.35
N GLY A 32 -6.52 25.61 -14.76
CA GLY A 32 -6.89 27.00 -14.45
C GLY A 32 -5.86 27.80 -13.66
N TRP A 33 -4.62 27.31 -13.59
CA TRP A 33 -3.52 28.01 -12.95
C TRP A 33 -2.67 28.74 -13.96
N GLU A 34 -2.50 30.05 -13.78
CA GLU A 34 -1.72 30.89 -14.67
C GLU A 34 -0.51 31.52 -13.94
N GLY A 35 0.54 31.80 -14.70
CA GLY A 35 1.69 32.57 -14.22
C GLY A 35 2.57 31.85 -13.20
N GLN A 36 2.93 32.55 -12.11
CA GLN A 36 3.90 32.05 -11.11
C GLN A 36 3.40 30.83 -10.33
N ALA A 37 2.08 30.70 -10.12
CA ALA A 37 1.50 29.55 -9.42
C ALA A 37 1.69 28.25 -10.21
N LEU A 38 1.49 28.29 -11.53
CA LEU A 38 1.76 27.15 -12.42
C LEU A 38 3.23 26.73 -12.40
N VAL A 39 4.15 27.69 -12.48
CA VAL A 39 5.60 27.39 -12.42
C VAL A 39 5.97 26.75 -11.08
N ALA A 40 5.47 27.30 -9.97
CA ALA A 40 5.70 26.73 -8.65
C ALA A 40 5.17 25.28 -8.53
N LEU A 41 3.98 25.02 -9.07
CA LEU A 41 3.38 23.69 -9.06
C LEU A 41 4.16 22.68 -9.91
N LEU A 42 4.61 23.10 -11.09
CA LEU A 42 5.46 22.26 -11.95
C LEU A 42 6.79 21.92 -11.28
N LEU A 43 7.40 22.87 -10.57
CA LEU A 43 8.61 22.64 -9.78
C LEU A 43 8.35 21.71 -8.59
N LEU A 44 7.14 21.74 -8.03
CA LEU A 44 6.72 20.90 -6.91
C LEU A 44 6.13 19.54 -7.34
N SER A 45 6.06 19.23 -8.63
CA SER A 45 5.42 18.01 -9.14
C SER A 45 6.01 16.72 -8.56
N GLY A 46 7.33 16.69 -8.29
CA GLY A 46 7.99 15.59 -7.60
C GLY A 46 7.80 15.57 -6.08
N THR A 47 7.25 16.64 -5.49
CA THR A 47 7.15 16.78 -4.03
C THR A 47 6.15 15.78 -3.45
N LEU A 48 5.04 15.49 -4.15
CA LEU A 48 4.05 14.53 -3.69
C LEU A 48 4.64 13.11 -3.55
N GLU A 49 5.46 12.70 -4.50
CA GLU A 49 6.17 11.42 -4.43
C GLU A 49 7.24 11.43 -3.34
N ALA A 50 7.93 12.55 -3.14
CA ALA A 50 8.89 12.72 -2.04
C ALA A 50 8.20 12.58 -0.66
N PHE A 51 7.02 13.17 -0.48
CA PHE A 51 6.22 13.00 0.74
C PHE A 51 5.74 11.56 0.91
N ALA A 52 5.29 10.88 -0.16
CA ALA A 52 4.92 9.47 -0.11
C ALA A 52 6.13 8.59 0.28
N SER A 53 7.31 8.87 -0.27
CA SER A 53 8.55 8.18 0.07
C SER A 53 9.01 8.44 1.51
N ALA A 54 8.86 9.68 2.00
CA ALA A 54 9.12 10.02 3.40
C ALA A 54 8.14 9.28 4.34
N GLY A 55 6.85 9.25 3.97
CA GLY A 55 5.82 8.46 4.67
C GLY A 55 6.13 6.97 4.67
N GLN A 56 6.66 6.42 3.58
CA GLN A 56 7.11 5.04 3.51
C GLN A 56 8.30 4.79 4.45
N GLY A 57 9.30 5.66 4.44
CA GLY A 57 10.49 5.52 5.31
C GLY A 57 10.12 5.54 6.79
N GLY A 58 9.38 6.57 7.23
CA GLY A 58 8.86 6.66 8.60
C GLY A 58 7.86 5.55 8.93
N GLY A 59 7.02 5.20 7.96
CA GLY A 59 6.04 4.14 8.07
C GLY A 59 6.66 2.76 8.32
N LYS A 60 7.81 2.44 7.70
CA LYS A 60 8.52 1.17 7.96
C LYS A 60 8.92 1.02 9.41
N VAL A 61 9.42 2.08 10.03
CA VAL A 61 9.79 2.07 11.46
C VAL A 61 8.54 1.90 12.31
N LEU A 62 7.49 2.69 12.04
CA LEU A 62 6.23 2.63 12.78
C LEU A 62 5.55 1.26 12.63
N ILE A 63 5.36 0.79 11.39
CA ILE A 63 4.72 -0.49 11.09
C ILE A 63 5.52 -1.63 11.70
N GLY A 64 6.85 -1.68 11.54
CA GLY A 64 7.69 -2.72 12.13
C GLY A 64 7.61 -2.78 13.66
N PHE A 65 7.53 -1.62 14.33
CA PHE A 65 7.32 -1.57 15.78
C PHE A 65 5.95 -2.11 16.20
N ILE A 66 4.89 -1.74 15.49
CA ILE A 66 3.52 -2.17 15.78
C ILE A 66 3.33 -3.65 15.46
N GLU A 67 3.90 -4.10 14.35
CA GLU A 67 3.83 -5.47 13.85
C GLU A 67 4.41 -6.48 14.85
N SER A 68 5.49 -6.11 15.55
CA SER A 68 6.07 -6.94 16.62
C SER A 68 5.07 -7.22 17.75
N ARG A 69 4.03 -6.40 17.90
CA ARG A 69 2.95 -6.57 18.89
C ARG A 69 1.67 -7.15 18.27
N SER A 70 1.28 -6.69 17.10
CA SER A 70 0.07 -7.15 16.42
C SER A 70 0.12 -6.81 14.92
N VAL A 71 0.21 -7.84 14.10
CA VAL A 71 0.17 -7.72 12.63
C VAL A 71 -1.18 -7.14 12.16
N LEU A 72 -2.28 -7.50 12.80
CA LEU A 72 -3.61 -7.01 12.45
C LEU A 72 -3.72 -5.49 12.67
N ILE A 73 -3.18 -4.97 13.77
CA ILE A 73 -3.18 -3.52 14.04
C ILE A 73 -2.30 -2.80 13.01
N ALA A 74 -1.14 -3.35 12.68
CA ALA A 74 -0.28 -2.80 11.64
C ALA A 74 -0.99 -2.73 10.28
N GLN A 75 -1.74 -3.78 9.90
CA GLN A 75 -2.57 -3.80 8.69
C GLN A 75 -3.65 -2.73 8.70
N ILE A 76 -4.38 -2.58 9.81
CA ILE A 76 -5.43 -1.57 9.94
C ILE A 76 -4.87 -0.16 9.82
N ILE A 77 -3.72 0.11 10.43
CA ILE A 77 -3.05 1.42 10.35
C ILE A 77 -2.56 1.69 8.92
N GLY A 78 -1.94 0.72 8.27
CA GLY A 78 -1.52 0.83 6.87
C GLY A 78 -2.69 1.08 5.93
N TYR A 79 -3.79 0.34 6.10
CA TYR A 79 -5.01 0.52 5.32
C TYR A 79 -5.63 1.90 5.55
N ALA A 80 -5.86 2.28 6.80
CA ALA A 80 -6.44 3.58 7.15
C ALA A 80 -5.57 4.74 6.62
N GLY A 81 -4.25 4.65 6.80
CA GLY A 81 -3.31 5.62 6.25
C GLY A 81 -3.42 5.73 4.73
N GLY A 82 -3.44 4.60 4.03
CA GLY A 82 -3.60 4.58 2.57
C GLY A 82 -4.90 5.21 2.10
N VAL A 83 -6.04 4.87 2.71
CA VAL A 83 -7.34 5.44 2.36
C VAL A 83 -7.39 6.95 2.65
N ILE A 84 -6.96 7.36 3.85
CA ILE A 84 -6.89 8.79 4.23
C ILE A 84 -6.00 9.54 3.24
N GLY A 85 -4.82 8.99 2.93
CA GLY A 85 -3.88 9.58 1.98
C GLY A 85 -4.49 9.78 0.60
N LEU A 86 -5.11 8.74 0.03
CA LEU A 86 -5.75 8.81 -1.28
C LEU A 86 -6.93 9.81 -1.27
N CYS A 87 -7.76 9.80 -0.22
CA CYS A 87 -8.86 10.75 -0.09
C CYS A 87 -8.37 12.20 0.03
N MET A 88 -7.31 12.45 0.80
CA MET A 88 -6.72 13.78 0.92
C MET A 88 -6.17 14.26 -0.42
N MET A 89 -5.42 13.41 -1.13
CA MET A 89 -4.88 13.76 -2.44
C MET A 89 -5.97 14.03 -3.48
N TRP A 90 -7.08 13.30 -3.40
CA TRP A 90 -8.17 13.44 -4.36
C TRP A 90 -9.10 14.63 -4.09
N TRP A 91 -9.52 14.82 -2.83
CA TRP A 91 -10.58 15.77 -2.49
C TRP A 91 -10.08 17.16 -2.13
N LEU A 92 -8.90 17.29 -1.48
CA LEU A 92 -8.46 18.60 -1.01
C LEU A 92 -8.24 19.60 -2.13
N PRO A 93 -7.60 19.24 -3.28
CA PRO A 93 -7.48 20.16 -4.39
C PRO A 93 -8.83 20.56 -4.99
N LYS A 94 -9.82 19.62 -5.03
CA LYS A 94 -11.16 19.90 -5.56
C LYS A 94 -11.99 20.82 -4.66
N LEU A 95 -11.86 20.68 -3.34
CA LEU A 95 -12.65 21.44 -2.38
C LEU A 95 -12.07 22.83 -2.12
N PHE A 96 -10.76 22.96 -2.09
CA PHE A 96 -10.07 24.18 -1.67
C PHE A 96 -9.23 24.82 -2.77
N GLY A 97 -9.20 24.27 -3.98
CA GLY A 97 -8.38 24.78 -5.07
C GLY A 97 -6.91 24.89 -4.68
N GLU A 98 -6.31 26.06 -4.88
CA GLU A 98 -4.90 26.32 -4.55
C GLU A 98 -4.56 26.08 -3.07
N ALA A 99 -5.46 26.43 -2.16
CA ALA A 99 -5.26 26.22 -0.73
C ALA A 99 -5.23 24.73 -0.35
N GLY A 100 -5.81 23.85 -1.17
CA GLY A 100 -5.85 22.41 -0.97
C GLY A 100 -4.56 21.67 -1.30
N ILE A 101 -3.62 22.31 -2.00
CA ILE A 101 -2.41 21.66 -2.49
C ILE A 101 -1.43 21.32 -1.37
N TRP A 102 -1.20 22.22 -0.44
CA TRP A 102 -0.32 21.93 0.68
C TRP A 102 -0.82 20.79 1.58
N PRO A 103 -2.11 20.79 1.99
CA PRO A 103 -2.67 19.62 2.67
C PRO A 103 -2.64 18.33 1.83
N MET A 104 -2.75 18.42 0.49
CA MET A 104 -2.63 17.28 -0.40
C MET A 104 -1.28 16.57 -0.23
N PHE A 105 -0.17 17.31 -0.08
CA PHE A 105 1.14 16.70 0.16
C PHE A 105 1.19 15.90 1.47
N CYS A 106 0.48 16.34 2.51
CA CYS A 106 0.32 15.51 3.71
C CYS A 106 -0.39 14.19 3.41
N GLY A 107 -1.30 14.17 2.44
CA GLY A 107 -1.91 12.92 1.94
C GLY A 107 -0.88 11.92 1.44
N GLY A 108 0.20 12.40 0.80
CA GLY A 108 1.34 11.56 0.42
C GLY A 108 1.99 10.85 1.60
N LEU A 109 2.21 11.54 2.73
CA LEU A 109 2.74 10.93 3.96
C LEU A 109 1.85 9.80 4.49
N PHE A 110 0.54 10.02 4.53
CA PHE A 110 -0.41 8.99 4.95
C PHE A 110 -0.46 7.81 3.99
N TYR A 111 -0.46 8.07 2.68
CA TYR A 111 -0.36 7.02 1.67
C TYR A 111 0.92 6.20 1.84
N GLY A 112 2.03 6.83 2.23
CA GLY A 112 3.29 6.18 2.53
C GLY A 112 3.20 5.08 3.59
N LEU A 113 2.23 5.12 4.51
CA LEU A 113 1.97 4.04 5.48
C LEU A 113 1.51 2.75 4.79
N ALA A 114 0.61 2.84 3.82
CA ALA A 114 0.22 1.68 3.02
C ALA A 114 1.40 1.16 2.19
N TYR A 115 2.20 2.07 1.63
CA TYR A 115 3.42 1.71 0.91
C TYR A 115 4.43 1.00 1.82
N ALA A 116 4.60 1.43 3.08
CA ALA A 116 5.49 0.78 4.05
C ALA A 116 5.10 -0.69 4.30
N CYS A 117 3.80 -1.00 4.30
CA CYS A 117 3.31 -2.36 4.47
C CYS A 117 3.80 -3.32 3.37
N SER A 118 4.03 -2.84 2.15
CA SER A 118 4.50 -3.69 1.03
C SER A 118 5.89 -4.29 1.27
N THR A 119 6.70 -3.62 2.04
CA THR A 119 8.09 -4.04 2.28
C THR A 119 8.35 -4.55 3.70
N ALA A 120 7.66 -4.02 4.70
CA ALA A 120 7.85 -4.43 6.09
C ALA A 120 6.97 -5.64 6.44
N MET A 121 5.68 -5.59 6.12
CA MET A 121 4.69 -6.55 6.60
C MET A 121 4.73 -7.90 5.88
N LEU A 122 5.01 -7.93 4.57
CA LEU A 122 4.95 -9.16 3.78
C LEU A 122 5.90 -10.26 4.27
N PRO A 123 7.21 -10.01 4.49
CA PRO A 123 8.11 -11.03 5.01
C PRO A 123 7.67 -11.55 6.37
N PHE A 124 7.12 -10.68 7.21
CA PHE A 124 6.63 -11.05 8.53
C PHE A 124 5.43 -11.99 8.44
N ILE A 125 4.43 -11.67 7.61
CA ILE A 125 3.26 -12.55 7.39
C ILE A 125 3.72 -13.94 6.88
N VAL A 126 4.65 -13.97 5.90
CA VAL A 126 5.16 -15.24 5.38
C VAL A 126 5.80 -16.07 6.48
N ARG A 127 6.68 -15.47 7.28
CA ARG A 127 7.36 -16.15 8.37
C ARG A 127 6.39 -16.67 9.43
N GLU A 128 5.42 -15.86 9.80
CA GLU A 128 4.46 -16.19 10.84
C GLU A 128 3.40 -17.21 10.39
N VAL A 129 2.95 -17.17 9.14
CA VAL A 129 1.89 -18.06 8.63
C VAL A 129 2.46 -19.41 8.19
N PHE A 130 3.62 -19.42 7.54
CA PHE A 130 4.19 -20.64 6.93
C PHE A 130 5.38 -21.21 7.70
N GLY A 131 5.88 -20.51 8.74
CA GLY A 131 7.04 -20.93 9.54
C GLY A 131 8.38 -20.60 8.88
N GLY A 132 9.47 -20.81 9.65
CA GLY A 132 10.82 -20.47 9.18
C GLY A 132 11.46 -21.50 8.24
N ARG A 133 10.99 -22.76 8.24
CA ARG A 133 11.65 -23.85 7.51
C ARG A 133 11.60 -23.67 5.98
N ASP A 134 10.46 -23.26 5.47
CA ASP A 134 10.24 -23.08 4.02
C ASP A 134 10.15 -21.60 3.63
N PHE A 135 10.54 -20.68 4.53
CA PHE A 135 10.42 -19.23 4.37
C PHE A 135 11.06 -18.75 3.06
N ASP A 136 12.32 -19.10 2.81
CA ASP A 136 13.07 -18.59 1.64
C ASP A 136 12.42 -19.00 0.34
N LYS A 137 11.92 -20.23 0.25
CA LYS A 137 11.27 -20.75 -0.95
C LYS A 137 9.92 -20.05 -1.19
N ILE A 138 9.09 -19.95 -0.16
CA ILE A 138 7.75 -19.34 -0.25
C ILE A 138 7.88 -17.85 -0.53
N TYR A 139 8.79 -17.17 0.17
CA TYR A 139 9.04 -15.75 0.00
C TYR A 139 9.59 -15.41 -1.38
N SER A 140 10.51 -16.21 -1.92
CA SER A 140 11.05 -16.02 -3.27
C SER A 140 9.97 -16.13 -4.34
N TRP A 141 9.09 -17.13 -4.27
CA TRP A 141 7.96 -17.26 -5.18
C TRP A 141 6.98 -16.08 -5.06
N MET A 142 6.68 -15.67 -3.83
CA MET A 142 5.81 -14.52 -3.58
C MET A 142 6.39 -13.24 -4.19
N ILE A 143 7.68 -12.96 -3.97
CA ILE A 143 8.34 -11.76 -4.49
C ILE A 143 8.43 -11.78 -6.02
N MET A 144 8.65 -12.94 -6.64
CA MET A 144 8.63 -13.04 -8.09
C MET A 144 7.28 -12.61 -8.68
N ILE A 145 6.18 -13.11 -8.12
CA ILE A 145 4.82 -12.77 -8.57
C ILE A 145 4.48 -11.32 -8.19
N PHE A 146 4.85 -10.87 -7.00
CA PHE A 146 4.73 -9.50 -6.54
C PHE A 146 5.34 -8.50 -7.55
N ASN A 147 6.59 -8.74 -7.96
CA ASN A 147 7.26 -7.88 -8.93
C ASN A 147 6.63 -7.99 -10.33
N GLY A 148 6.22 -9.19 -10.75
CA GLY A 148 5.54 -9.39 -12.03
C GLY A 148 4.22 -8.62 -12.14
N ILE A 149 3.39 -8.67 -11.09
CA ILE A 149 2.13 -7.91 -11.04
C ILE A 149 2.43 -6.41 -10.95
N GLY A 150 3.40 -6.00 -10.14
CA GLY A 150 3.81 -4.60 -10.00
C GLY A 150 4.32 -3.99 -11.29
N ALA A 151 5.04 -4.74 -12.11
CA ALA A 151 5.52 -4.26 -13.41
C ALA A 151 4.35 -3.85 -14.35
N LEU A 152 3.21 -4.53 -14.25
CA LEU A 152 2.00 -4.17 -14.99
C LEU A 152 1.20 -3.04 -14.31
N GLY A 153 1.45 -2.79 -13.02
CA GLY A 153 0.69 -1.86 -12.21
C GLY A 153 0.79 -0.41 -12.71
N ALA A 154 1.99 0.07 -13.01
CA ALA A 154 2.20 1.43 -13.50
C ALA A 154 1.46 1.69 -14.82
N THR A 155 1.57 0.76 -15.78
CA THR A 155 0.85 0.84 -17.06
C THR A 155 -0.66 0.74 -16.85
N GLY A 156 -1.11 -0.14 -15.94
CA GLY A 156 -2.53 -0.28 -15.61
C GLY A 156 -3.09 1.01 -15.03
N TRP A 157 -2.39 1.67 -14.11
CA TRP A 157 -2.82 2.95 -13.55
C TRP A 157 -2.80 4.09 -14.54
N ALA A 158 -1.83 4.11 -15.48
CA ALA A 158 -1.82 5.07 -16.58
C ALA A 158 -3.08 4.91 -17.45
N LEU A 159 -3.42 3.69 -17.86
CA LEU A 159 -4.65 3.42 -18.61
C LEU A 159 -5.92 3.81 -17.84
N VAL A 160 -5.97 3.56 -16.54
CA VAL A 160 -7.11 3.97 -15.71
C VAL A 160 -7.24 5.49 -15.69
N SER A 161 -6.13 6.22 -15.51
CA SER A 161 -6.15 7.69 -15.50
C SER A 161 -6.52 8.29 -16.86
N GLU A 162 -6.14 7.65 -17.96
CA GLU A 162 -6.49 8.09 -19.32
C GLU A 162 -7.95 7.79 -19.67
N THR A 163 -8.49 6.65 -19.26
CA THR A 163 -9.85 6.21 -19.64
C THR A 163 -10.93 6.74 -18.70
N PHE A 164 -10.69 6.76 -17.41
CA PHE A 164 -11.65 7.12 -16.36
C PHE A 164 -11.30 8.45 -15.66
N GLY A 165 -10.22 9.10 -16.10
CA GLY A 165 -9.71 10.32 -15.47
C GLY A 165 -9.11 10.07 -14.09
N TRP A 166 -8.70 11.16 -13.46
CA TRP A 166 -8.10 11.10 -12.11
C TRP A 166 -9.07 10.65 -11.03
N ASP A 167 -10.38 10.85 -11.23
CA ASP A 167 -11.40 10.33 -10.32
C ASP A 167 -11.40 8.80 -10.31
N GLY A 168 -11.38 8.19 -11.49
CA GLY A 168 -11.26 6.75 -11.63
C GLY A 168 -9.96 6.20 -11.04
N PHE A 169 -8.86 6.94 -11.18
CA PHE A 169 -7.57 6.58 -10.59
C PHE A 169 -7.62 6.49 -9.06
N PHE A 170 -8.16 7.51 -8.38
CA PHE A 170 -8.24 7.50 -6.91
C PHE A 170 -9.29 6.52 -6.39
N ILE A 171 -10.47 6.46 -7.01
CA ILE A 171 -11.50 5.48 -6.63
C ILE A 171 -11.00 4.05 -6.83
N GLY A 172 -10.39 3.78 -7.98
CA GLY A 172 -9.78 2.49 -8.29
C GLY A 172 -8.70 2.12 -7.26
N GLY A 173 -7.85 3.08 -6.88
CA GLY A 173 -6.84 2.92 -5.85
C GLY A 173 -7.43 2.51 -4.50
N ILE A 174 -8.51 3.16 -4.05
CA ILE A 174 -9.19 2.83 -2.79
C ILE A 174 -9.81 1.43 -2.85
N ILE A 175 -10.42 1.06 -4.00
CA ILE A 175 -11.02 -0.28 -4.18
C ILE A 175 -9.93 -1.36 -4.12
N VAL A 176 -8.85 -1.20 -4.89
CA VAL A 176 -7.74 -2.16 -4.91
C VAL A 176 -7.08 -2.26 -3.55
N LEU A 177 -6.88 -1.12 -2.85
CA LEU A 177 -6.34 -1.09 -1.49
C LEU A 177 -7.23 -1.88 -0.52
N THR A 178 -8.55 -1.72 -0.61
CA THR A 178 -9.51 -2.43 0.24
C THR A 178 -9.47 -3.94 0.00
N ILE A 179 -9.45 -4.37 -1.26
CA ILE A 179 -9.32 -5.78 -1.62
C ILE A 179 -7.99 -6.35 -1.11
N THR A 180 -6.91 -5.62 -1.30
CA THR A 180 -5.55 -5.99 -0.87
C THR A 180 -5.49 -6.29 0.61
N PHE A 181 -5.90 -5.33 1.44
CA PHE A 181 -5.85 -5.50 2.89
C PHE A 181 -6.88 -6.52 3.40
N GLY A 182 -8.00 -6.69 2.69
CA GLY A 182 -8.96 -7.77 2.94
C GLY A 182 -8.32 -9.16 2.72
N LEU A 183 -7.61 -9.36 1.62
CA LEU A 183 -6.90 -10.61 1.32
C LEU A 183 -5.77 -10.89 2.31
N LEU A 184 -4.97 -9.89 2.65
CA LEU A 184 -3.87 -10.03 3.61
C LEU A 184 -4.40 -10.31 5.03
N GLY A 185 -5.45 -9.62 5.45
CA GLY A 185 -6.13 -9.87 6.73
C GLY A 185 -6.73 -11.28 6.81
N TYR A 186 -7.39 -11.72 5.75
CA TYR A 186 -7.90 -13.09 5.65
C TYR A 186 -6.76 -14.11 5.75
N THR A 187 -5.67 -13.90 5.04
CA THR A 187 -4.49 -14.77 5.08
C THR A 187 -3.92 -14.90 6.50
N TRP A 188 -3.82 -13.78 7.19
CA TRP A 188 -3.36 -13.76 8.57
C TRP A 188 -4.26 -14.55 9.51
N ILE A 189 -5.58 -14.28 9.48
CA ILE A 189 -6.57 -14.95 10.35
C ILE A 189 -6.64 -16.46 10.06
N ALA A 190 -6.61 -16.85 8.78
CA ALA A 190 -6.63 -18.25 8.39
C ALA A 190 -5.34 -18.97 8.79
N GLY A 191 -4.19 -18.31 8.66
CA GLY A 191 -2.90 -18.84 9.08
C GLY A 191 -2.79 -19.03 10.59
N ASP A 192 -3.30 -18.10 11.38
CA ASP A 192 -3.31 -18.21 12.86
C ASP A 192 -4.17 -19.40 13.34
N LYS A 193 -5.35 -19.58 12.71
CA LYS A 193 -6.22 -20.73 13.00
C LYS A 193 -5.55 -22.07 12.65
N ALA A 194 -4.80 -22.13 11.55
CA ALA A 194 -4.09 -23.34 11.13
C ALA A 194 -2.96 -23.68 12.09
N ARG A 195 -2.17 -22.70 12.54
CA ARG A 195 -1.09 -22.88 13.53
C ARG A 195 -1.61 -23.42 14.86
N ARG A 196 -2.65 -22.81 15.40
CA ARG A 196 -3.25 -23.26 16.67
C ARG A 196 -3.67 -24.72 16.61
N LYS A 197 -4.23 -25.17 15.48
CA LYS A 197 -4.62 -26.58 15.30
C LYS A 197 -3.42 -27.55 15.27
N THR A 198 -2.30 -27.14 14.69
CA THR A 198 -1.09 -27.99 14.63
C THR A 198 -0.36 -28.05 15.96
N TRP A 199 -0.30 -26.96 16.73
CA TRP A 199 0.31 -26.93 18.05
C TRP A 199 -0.43 -27.82 19.03
N PHE A 200 -1.77 -27.75 19.08
CA PHE A 200 -2.56 -28.64 19.94
C PHE A 200 -2.42 -30.14 19.59
N LYS A 201 -2.15 -30.45 18.30
CA LYS A 201 -1.88 -31.84 17.92
C LYS A 201 -0.48 -32.32 18.38
N SER A 202 0.55 -31.48 18.29
CA SER A 202 1.91 -31.83 18.72
C SER A 202 1.99 -32.03 20.23
N ASP A 203 1.31 -31.20 21.01
CA ASP A 203 1.26 -31.35 22.46
C ASP A 203 0.49 -32.62 22.90
N ALA A 204 -0.55 -32.99 22.17
CA ALA A 204 -1.30 -34.24 22.43
C ALA A 204 -0.50 -35.51 22.06
N GLU A 205 0.35 -35.44 21.03
CA GLU A 205 1.23 -36.54 20.65
C GLU A 205 2.40 -36.69 21.62
N LEU A 206 2.96 -35.57 22.12
CA LEU A 206 4.04 -35.58 23.13
C LEU A 206 3.57 -36.03 24.53
N THR A 207 2.29 -35.93 24.82
CA THR A 207 1.71 -36.42 26.08
C THR A 207 1.22 -37.88 26.00
N ALA A 208 1.27 -38.47 24.80
CA ALA A 208 0.87 -39.89 24.57
C ALA A 208 2.07 -40.85 24.50
N GLU A 209 3.33 -40.39 24.54
CA GLU A 209 4.58 -41.12 24.74
C GLU A 209 5.04 -41.03 26.20
#